data_942ef83d6418db324b77ebc554861266
#
_entry.id   942ef83d6418db324b77ebc554861266
#
_cell.length_a   1.000
_cell.length_b   1.000
_cell.length_c   1.000
_cell.angle_alpha   90.00
_cell.angle_beta   90.00
_cell.angle_gamma   90.00
#
_symmetry.space_group_name_H-M   'P 1'
#
loop_
_entity.id
_entity.type
_entity.pdbx_description
1 polymer ?
#
loop_
_entity_poly.entity_id
_entity_poly.type
_entity_poly.pdbx_seq_one_letter_code
_entity_poly.pdbx_strand_id
1 'polypeptide(L)'
;MRIEFTIPVNPRPKKNSPMILWRKQDFKIKIGARILATIPFTPFIVPSKGFSDFENEIMPFLKRLKDEAGVIDYPCNIQAVYYRSTKHTIDLTNLNEALHDAMVKSGLIIDDNRDIIAAHDGSRVFYDKFNPRIEIIITELKDYIQWNDTTTEQIKLL
;
A
#
# COMPACT_ATOMS: atom_id res chain seq x y z
N MET A 1 12.72 11.60 13.33
CA MET A 1 12.31 12.45 12.20
C MET A 1 10.80 12.48 12.10
N ARG A 2 10.19 13.59 11.63
CA ARG A 2 8.73 13.69 11.39
C ARG A 2 8.49 14.40 10.08
N ILE A 3 7.68 13.82 9.21
CA ILE A 3 7.31 14.32 7.89
C ILE A 3 5.79 14.48 7.87
N GLU A 4 5.29 15.64 7.44
CA GLU A 4 3.86 15.91 7.30
C GLU A 4 3.57 16.40 5.89
N PHE A 5 2.55 15.84 5.24
CA PHE A 5 2.14 16.28 3.91
C PHE A 5 0.68 15.94 3.62
N THR A 6 0.12 16.62 2.63
CA THR A 6 -1.27 16.42 2.19
C THR A 6 -1.30 16.10 0.70
N ILE A 7 -2.06 15.07 0.35
CA ILE A 7 -2.29 14.66 -1.03
C ILE A 7 -3.75 14.96 -1.40
N PRO A 8 -4.02 15.89 -2.32
CA PRO A 8 -5.37 16.30 -2.72
C PRO A 8 -6.00 15.29 -3.69
N VAL A 9 -6.10 14.02 -3.27
CA VAL A 9 -6.67 12.92 -4.03
C VAL A 9 -7.76 12.25 -3.22
N ASN A 10 -8.87 11.86 -3.88
CA ASN A 10 -9.94 11.14 -3.20
C ASN A 10 -9.50 9.70 -2.86
N PRO A 11 -9.48 9.33 -1.57
CA PRO A 11 -9.01 8.01 -1.16
C PRO A 11 -9.86 6.86 -1.72
N ARG A 12 -9.22 5.85 -2.29
CA ARG A 12 -9.87 4.64 -2.84
C ARG A 12 -9.19 3.38 -2.30
N PRO A 13 -9.95 2.34 -1.93
CA PRO A 13 -9.39 1.10 -1.40
C PRO A 13 -8.84 0.20 -2.49
N LYS A 14 -7.91 -0.68 -2.12
CA LYS A 14 -7.35 -1.69 -3.02
C LYS A 14 -8.36 -2.81 -3.33
N LYS A 15 -9.09 -3.27 -2.32
CA LYS A 15 -9.93 -4.50 -2.38
C LYS A 15 -11.33 -4.30 -2.97
N ASN A 16 -11.49 -3.52 -4.03
CA ASN A 16 -12.79 -3.42 -4.70
C ASN A 16 -12.73 -4.16 -6.04
N SER A 17 -13.27 -5.38 -6.05
CA SER A 17 -13.56 -6.16 -7.25
C SER A 17 -12.39 -6.23 -8.25
N PRO A 18 -11.35 -7.02 -7.96
CA PRO A 18 -10.30 -7.26 -8.93
C PRO A 18 -10.93 -7.82 -10.21
N MET A 19 -10.41 -7.41 -11.36
CA MET A 19 -10.88 -7.89 -12.64
C MET A 19 -10.07 -9.12 -13.06
N ILE A 20 -10.77 -10.14 -13.56
CA ILE A 20 -10.13 -11.29 -14.20
C ILE A 20 -10.06 -10.97 -15.69
N LEU A 21 -8.86 -10.84 -16.21
CA LEU A 21 -8.61 -10.71 -17.63
C LEU A 21 -8.02 -12.00 -18.17
N TRP A 22 -8.19 -12.22 -19.48
CA TRP A 22 -7.69 -13.39 -20.16
C TRP A 22 -6.59 -12.96 -21.12
N ARG A 23 -5.38 -13.49 -20.91
CA ARG A 23 -4.27 -13.29 -21.86
C ARG A 23 -4.28 -14.43 -22.87
N LYS A 24 -4.22 -14.12 -24.15
CA LYS A 24 -3.97 -15.11 -25.18
C LYS A 24 -2.52 -15.59 -25.04
N GLN A 25 -2.36 -16.75 -24.45
CA GLN A 25 -1.06 -17.38 -24.24
C GLN A 25 -1.27 -18.89 -24.22
N ASP A 26 -0.56 -19.59 -25.10
CA ASP A 26 -0.63 -21.04 -25.18
C ASP A 26 0.09 -21.67 -23.97
N PHE A 27 -0.68 -22.11 -22.97
CA PHE A 27 -0.19 -22.91 -21.88
C PHE A 27 -0.25 -24.38 -22.27
N LYS A 28 0.93 -25.01 -22.34
CA LYS A 28 1.07 -26.43 -22.76
C LYS A 28 1.21 -27.33 -21.54
N ILE A 29 0.23 -28.21 -21.31
CA ILE A 29 0.32 -29.28 -20.31
C ILE A 29 1.13 -30.41 -20.93
N LYS A 30 2.24 -30.80 -20.29
CA LYS A 30 3.15 -31.84 -20.78
C LYS A 30 3.32 -32.95 -19.76
N ILE A 31 3.47 -34.20 -20.24
CA ILE A 31 4.04 -35.33 -19.48
C ILE A 31 5.25 -35.80 -20.27
N GLY A 32 6.44 -35.59 -19.70
CA GLY A 32 7.69 -35.80 -20.42
C GLY A 32 7.77 -34.89 -21.67
N ALA A 33 8.09 -35.47 -22.81
CA ALA A 33 8.13 -34.78 -24.10
C ALA A 33 6.75 -34.60 -24.78
N ARG A 34 5.70 -35.27 -24.28
CA ARG A 34 4.36 -35.27 -24.91
C ARG A 34 3.50 -34.12 -24.42
N ILE A 35 2.97 -33.32 -25.33
CA ILE A 35 1.94 -32.30 -25.03
C ILE A 35 0.59 -33.00 -24.94
N LEU A 36 -0.06 -32.89 -23.77
CA LEU A 36 -1.40 -33.48 -23.53
C LEU A 36 -2.52 -32.51 -23.88
N ALA A 37 -2.32 -31.24 -23.61
CA ALA A 37 -3.30 -30.21 -23.89
C ALA A 37 -2.60 -28.85 -24.08
N THR A 38 -3.25 -27.98 -24.85
CA THR A 38 -2.89 -26.58 -24.99
C THR A 38 -4.09 -25.74 -24.57
N ILE A 39 -3.90 -24.88 -23.57
CA ILE A 39 -4.92 -23.92 -23.10
C ILE A 39 -4.59 -22.57 -23.74
N PRO A 40 -5.46 -22.07 -24.66
CA PRO A 40 -5.15 -20.88 -25.44
C PRO A 40 -5.29 -19.57 -24.67
N PHE A 41 -5.88 -19.61 -23.47
CA PHE A 41 -6.10 -18.43 -22.65
C PHE A 41 -5.72 -18.71 -21.19
N THR A 42 -4.92 -17.81 -20.60
CA THR A 42 -4.56 -17.88 -19.19
C THR A 42 -5.23 -16.72 -18.46
N PRO A 43 -6.04 -17.00 -17.41
CA PRO A 43 -6.60 -15.94 -16.58
C PRO A 43 -5.52 -15.27 -15.75
N PHE A 44 -5.62 -13.96 -15.58
CA PHE A 44 -4.79 -13.22 -14.64
C PHE A 44 -5.64 -12.15 -13.96
N ILE A 45 -5.27 -11.85 -12.71
CA ILE A 45 -5.99 -10.88 -11.89
C ILE A 45 -5.32 -9.52 -12.05
N VAL A 46 -6.13 -8.50 -12.32
CA VAL A 46 -5.68 -7.11 -12.33
C VAL A 46 -6.42 -6.32 -11.26
N PRO A 47 -5.80 -5.30 -10.68
CA PRO A 47 -6.46 -4.39 -9.77
C PRO A 47 -7.71 -3.79 -10.40
N SER A 48 -8.68 -3.38 -9.57
CA SER A 48 -9.85 -2.66 -10.07
C SER A 48 -9.44 -1.35 -10.75
N LYS A 49 -10.23 -0.92 -11.72
CA LYS A 49 -10.00 0.38 -12.38
C LYS A 49 -9.89 1.52 -11.35
N GLY A 50 -10.77 1.51 -10.33
CA GLY A 50 -10.76 2.54 -9.29
C GLY A 50 -9.45 2.59 -8.50
N PHE A 51 -8.83 1.44 -8.21
CA PHE A 51 -7.54 1.39 -7.55
C PHE A 51 -6.41 1.85 -8.48
N SER A 52 -6.41 1.40 -9.74
CA SER A 52 -5.41 1.84 -10.73
C SER A 52 -5.47 3.35 -10.99
N ASP A 53 -6.67 3.92 -11.05
CA ASP A 53 -6.85 5.38 -11.17
C ASP A 53 -6.27 6.09 -9.93
N PHE A 54 -6.55 5.57 -8.71
CA PHE A 54 -6.01 6.11 -7.47
C PHE A 54 -4.48 6.07 -7.44
N GLU A 55 -3.87 4.94 -7.79
CA GLU A 55 -2.41 4.83 -7.89
C GLU A 55 -1.83 5.88 -8.85
N ASN A 56 -2.42 6.05 -10.02
CA ASN A 56 -1.94 7.02 -11.00
C ASN A 56 -2.07 8.47 -10.49
N GLU A 57 -3.18 8.78 -9.80
CA GLU A 57 -3.43 10.11 -9.23
C GLU A 57 -2.46 10.43 -8.09
N ILE A 58 -2.14 9.48 -7.21
CA ILE A 58 -1.30 9.69 -6.02
C ILE A 58 0.21 9.67 -6.33
N MET A 59 0.63 8.93 -7.34
CA MET A 59 2.03 8.66 -7.65
C MET A 59 2.90 9.93 -7.83
N PRO A 60 2.47 11.01 -8.52
CA PRO A 60 3.29 12.21 -8.66
C PRO A 60 3.61 12.87 -7.31
N PHE A 61 2.66 12.86 -6.36
CA PHE A 61 2.85 13.45 -5.04
C PHE A 61 3.85 12.64 -4.20
N LEU A 62 3.75 11.31 -4.24
CA LEU A 62 4.66 10.42 -3.51
C LEU A 62 6.09 10.49 -4.05
N LYS A 63 6.27 10.57 -5.38
CA LYS A 63 7.59 10.73 -6.00
C LYS A 63 8.22 12.06 -5.60
N ARG A 64 7.45 13.14 -5.66
CA ARG A 64 7.92 14.45 -5.21
C ARG A 64 8.34 14.43 -3.75
N LEU A 65 7.54 13.81 -2.87
CA LEU A 65 7.89 13.68 -1.46
C LEU A 65 9.18 12.88 -1.26
N LYS A 66 9.36 11.81 -2.02
CA LYS A 66 10.62 11.04 -2.03
C LYS A 66 11.82 11.93 -2.40
N ASP A 67 11.67 12.78 -3.42
CA ASP A 67 12.74 13.68 -3.86
C ASP A 67 13.08 14.74 -2.79
N GLU A 68 12.06 15.18 -2.02
CA GLU A 68 12.22 16.19 -0.96
C GLU A 68 12.70 15.61 0.37
N ALA A 69 12.19 14.45 0.80
CA ALA A 69 12.41 13.86 2.12
C ALA A 69 13.39 12.68 2.13
N GLY A 70 13.73 12.14 0.96
CA GLY A 70 14.51 10.92 0.81
C GLY A 70 13.68 9.64 0.92
N VAL A 71 14.35 8.49 0.87
CA VAL A 71 13.76 7.18 1.04
C VAL A 71 13.64 6.85 2.52
N ILE A 72 12.51 6.31 2.94
CA ILE A 72 12.27 5.86 4.31
C ILE A 72 12.64 4.38 4.38
N ASP A 73 13.71 4.08 5.10
CA ASP A 73 14.29 2.74 5.28
C ASP A 73 14.43 2.36 6.78
N TYR A 74 13.68 3.03 7.64
CA TYR A 74 13.69 2.88 9.10
C TYR A 74 12.29 2.65 9.65
N PRO A 75 12.15 2.04 10.85
CA PRO A 75 10.86 1.81 11.50
C PRO A 75 10.10 3.12 11.75
N CYS A 76 8.87 3.18 11.27
CA CYS A 76 8.05 4.38 11.42
C CYS A 76 6.57 4.06 11.72
N ASN A 77 5.89 5.05 12.29
CA ASN A 77 4.44 5.12 12.33
C ASN A 77 3.95 5.95 11.15
N ILE A 78 3.08 5.39 10.33
CA ILE A 78 2.41 6.10 9.22
C ILE A 78 0.97 6.36 9.62
N GLN A 79 0.71 7.55 10.15
CA GLN A 79 -0.64 8.03 10.41
C GLN A 79 -1.23 8.62 9.13
N ALA A 80 -2.38 8.11 8.68
CA ALA A 80 -3.10 8.63 7.53
C ALA A 80 -4.54 9.00 7.88
N VAL A 81 -4.92 10.24 7.64
CA VAL A 81 -6.30 10.72 7.80
C VAL A 81 -6.91 10.90 6.42
N TYR A 82 -7.91 10.07 6.15
CA TYR A 82 -8.56 9.98 4.85
C TYR A 82 -9.85 10.80 4.84
N TYR A 83 -9.93 11.83 4.02
CA TYR A 83 -11.15 12.61 3.78
C TYR A 83 -11.77 12.16 2.45
N ARG A 84 -12.91 11.48 2.51
CA ARG A 84 -13.58 10.91 1.33
C ARG A 84 -14.71 11.77 0.84
N SER A 85 -14.89 11.83 -0.48
CA SER A 85 -16.02 12.53 -1.12
C SER A 85 -17.36 11.82 -0.98
N THR A 86 -17.40 10.58 -0.47
CA THR A 86 -18.60 9.75 -0.35
C THR A 86 -18.74 9.20 1.07
N LYS A 87 -20.01 8.98 1.50
CA LYS A 87 -20.33 8.41 2.83
C LYS A 87 -20.42 6.88 2.84
N HIS A 88 -20.10 6.21 1.72
CA HIS A 88 -20.13 4.76 1.70
C HIS A 88 -19.15 4.18 2.74
N THR A 89 -19.63 3.18 3.47
CA THR A 89 -18.81 2.44 4.42
C THR A 89 -17.58 1.88 3.74
N ILE A 90 -16.44 2.00 4.41
CA ILE A 90 -15.15 1.53 3.92
C ILE A 90 -14.30 1.04 5.08
N ASP A 91 -13.45 0.08 4.79
CA ASP A 91 -12.47 -0.48 5.69
C ASP A 91 -11.22 0.41 5.73
N LEU A 92 -10.86 0.89 6.91
CA LEU A 92 -9.63 1.66 7.11
C LEU A 92 -8.39 0.87 6.68
N THR A 93 -8.36 -0.43 7.00
CA THR A 93 -7.26 -1.33 6.62
C THR A 93 -7.06 -1.37 5.10
N ASN A 94 -8.15 -1.44 4.33
CA ASN A 94 -8.06 -1.45 2.86
C ASN A 94 -7.56 -0.12 2.27
N LEU A 95 -7.80 0.99 2.96
CA LEU A 95 -7.25 2.31 2.57
C LEU A 95 -5.76 2.40 2.91
N ASN A 96 -5.36 1.94 4.10
CA ASN A 96 -3.94 1.88 4.49
C ASN A 96 -3.16 0.98 3.53
N GLU A 97 -3.68 -0.23 3.22
CA GLU A 97 -3.06 -1.16 2.26
C GLU A 97 -2.85 -0.48 0.89
N ALA A 98 -3.86 0.24 0.38
CA ALA A 98 -3.75 0.96 -0.89
C ALA A 98 -2.69 2.06 -0.87
N LEU A 99 -2.60 2.80 0.24
CA LEU A 99 -1.61 3.86 0.40
C LEU A 99 -0.19 3.29 0.52
N HIS A 100 0.00 2.27 1.36
CA HIS A 100 1.31 1.65 1.60
C HIS A 100 1.87 1.04 0.31
N ASP A 101 1.06 0.29 -0.46
CA ASP A 101 1.45 -0.22 -1.77
C ASP A 101 1.92 0.90 -2.72
N ALA A 102 1.19 2.02 -2.76
CA ALA A 102 1.57 3.16 -3.59
C ALA A 102 2.88 3.81 -3.11
N MET A 103 3.13 3.86 -1.79
CA MET A 103 4.38 4.36 -1.21
C MET A 103 5.57 3.46 -1.56
N VAL A 104 5.42 2.13 -1.48
CA VAL A 104 6.45 1.18 -1.94
C VAL A 104 6.70 1.33 -3.43
N LYS A 105 5.63 1.36 -4.24
CA LYS A 105 5.73 1.49 -5.70
C LYS A 105 6.39 2.80 -6.16
N SER A 106 6.20 3.88 -5.41
CA SER A 106 6.87 5.16 -5.66
C SER A 106 8.36 5.14 -5.24
N GLY A 107 8.75 4.18 -4.41
CA GLY A 107 10.05 4.09 -3.77
C GLY A 107 10.24 5.11 -2.64
N LEU A 108 9.16 5.67 -2.09
CA LEU A 108 9.21 6.53 -0.91
C LEU A 108 9.57 5.72 0.35
N ILE A 109 9.02 4.52 0.47
CA ILE A 109 9.42 3.52 1.48
C ILE A 109 10.00 2.30 0.77
N ILE A 110 10.95 1.61 1.42
CA ILE A 110 11.60 0.45 0.80
C ILE A 110 10.71 -0.79 0.76
N ASP A 111 9.82 -0.95 1.76
CA ASP A 111 8.90 -2.07 1.90
C ASP A 111 7.75 -1.66 2.84
N ASP A 112 6.62 -2.37 2.80
CA ASP A 112 5.48 -2.20 3.69
C ASP A 112 5.43 -3.22 4.84
N ASN A 113 6.52 -3.96 5.03
CA ASN A 113 6.64 -4.91 6.13
C ASN A 113 6.74 -4.21 7.50
N ARG A 114 6.61 -5.00 8.58
CA ARG A 114 6.62 -4.51 9.96
C ARG A 114 7.91 -3.81 10.41
N ASP A 115 9.03 -4.06 9.74
CA ASP A 115 10.32 -3.46 10.08
C ASP A 115 10.46 -2.05 9.54
N ILE A 116 9.58 -1.65 8.61
CA ILE A 116 9.45 -0.30 8.06
C ILE A 116 8.16 0.35 8.54
N ILE A 117 6.99 -0.26 8.30
CA ILE A 117 5.71 0.23 8.82
C ILE A 117 5.40 -0.49 10.12
N ALA A 118 5.99 -0.02 11.21
CA ALA A 118 5.83 -0.63 12.52
C ALA A 118 4.47 -0.32 13.17
N ALA A 119 3.85 0.81 12.81
CA ALA A 119 2.53 1.22 13.28
C ALA A 119 1.81 2.12 12.28
N HIS A 120 0.49 2.23 12.43
CA HIS A 120 -0.36 3.20 11.72
C HIS A 120 -1.34 3.87 12.69
N ASP A 121 -0.84 4.15 13.89
CA ASP A 121 -1.62 4.73 14.97
C ASP A 121 -2.12 6.13 14.61
N GLY A 122 -3.38 6.39 15.01
CA GLY A 122 -4.03 7.66 14.73
C GLY A 122 -4.66 7.76 13.33
N SER A 123 -4.53 6.72 12.49
CA SER A 123 -5.20 6.68 11.19
C SER A 123 -6.72 6.62 11.34
N ARG A 124 -7.45 7.35 10.49
CA ARG A 124 -8.92 7.43 10.55
C ARG A 124 -9.53 7.90 9.25
N VAL A 125 -10.85 7.73 9.11
CA VAL A 125 -11.61 8.11 7.92
C VAL A 125 -12.65 9.15 8.26
N PHE A 126 -12.72 10.22 7.46
CA PHE A 126 -13.73 11.26 7.53
C PHE A 126 -14.43 11.43 6.18
N TYR A 127 -15.56 12.12 6.22
CA TYR A 127 -16.28 12.56 5.04
C TYR A 127 -16.03 14.04 4.78
N ASP A 128 -15.54 14.36 3.58
CA ASP A 128 -15.43 15.72 3.07
C ASP A 128 -15.73 15.72 1.57
N LYS A 129 -16.96 16.10 1.20
CA LYS A 129 -17.42 16.07 -0.18
C LYS A 129 -16.62 17.02 -1.09
N PHE A 130 -16.24 18.16 -0.55
CA PHE A 130 -15.74 19.27 -1.34
C PHE A 130 -14.20 19.32 -1.40
N ASN A 131 -13.54 18.69 -0.44
CA ASN A 131 -12.09 18.66 -0.36
C ASN A 131 -11.57 17.26 0.03
N PRO A 132 -11.79 16.24 -0.83
CA PRO A 132 -11.28 14.90 -0.59
C PRO A 132 -9.75 14.91 -0.65
N ARG A 133 -9.10 14.31 0.36
CA ARG A 133 -7.64 14.33 0.49
C ARG A 133 -7.16 13.23 1.45
N ILE A 134 -5.85 13.06 1.50
CA ILE A 134 -5.16 12.25 2.50
C ILE A 134 -4.14 13.14 3.20
N GLU A 135 -4.28 13.29 4.51
CA GLU A 135 -3.28 13.94 5.37
C GLU A 135 -2.42 12.87 5.99
N ILE A 136 -1.11 12.94 5.82
CA ILE A 136 -0.16 11.90 6.21
C ILE A 136 0.89 12.50 7.13
N ILE A 137 1.15 11.77 8.23
CA ILE A 137 2.23 12.06 9.17
C ILE A 137 3.06 10.79 9.29
N ILE A 138 4.34 10.88 8.94
CA ILE A 138 5.30 9.79 9.12
C ILE A 138 6.22 10.17 10.27
N THR A 139 6.27 9.32 11.29
CA THR A 139 7.10 9.53 12.48
C THR A 139 8.06 8.37 12.66
N GLU A 140 9.35 8.62 12.68
CA GLU A 140 10.38 7.63 13.01
C GLU A 140 10.20 7.09 14.43
N LEU A 141 10.26 5.79 14.59
CA LEU A 141 10.18 5.09 15.89
C LEU A 141 11.57 4.63 16.32
N LYS A 142 12.31 5.53 17.00
CA LYS A 142 13.70 5.28 17.38
C LYS A 142 13.90 4.14 18.36
N ASP A 143 12.90 3.88 19.20
CA ASP A 143 12.95 2.84 20.23
C ASP A 143 12.29 1.53 19.78
N TYR A 144 11.98 1.42 18.46
CA TYR A 144 11.38 0.20 17.92
C TYR A 144 12.43 -0.90 17.81
N ILE A 145 12.14 -2.03 18.46
CA ILE A 145 13.02 -3.20 18.47
C ILE A 145 12.63 -4.11 17.31
N GLN A 146 13.53 -4.29 16.36
CA GLN A 146 13.36 -5.26 15.29
C GLN A 146 13.51 -6.70 15.82
N TRP A 147 12.85 -7.67 15.17
CA TRP A 147 12.89 -9.08 15.63
C TRP A 147 14.31 -9.65 15.71
N ASN A 148 15.19 -9.22 14.84
CA ASN A 148 16.57 -9.69 14.80
C ASN A 148 17.42 -9.16 15.97
N ASP A 149 16.96 -8.09 16.62
CA ASP A 149 17.66 -7.44 17.73
C ASP A 149 17.13 -7.88 19.10
N THR A 150 16.11 -8.78 19.12
CA THR A 150 15.48 -9.22 20.36
C THR A 150 16.39 -10.20 21.10
N THR A 151 17.10 -9.72 22.08
CA THR A 151 17.82 -10.57 23.04
C THR A 151 16.83 -11.16 24.06
N THR A 152 17.16 -12.35 24.60
CA THR A 152 16.31 -13.09 25.57
C THR A 152 15.91 -12.28 26.80
N GLU A 153 16.63 -11.20 27.12
CA GLU A 153 16.34 -10.31 28.23
C GLU A 153 15.16 -9.36 28.00
N GLN A 154 14.89 -8.99 26.75
CA GLN A 154 13.79 -8.07 26.41
C GLN A 154 12.41 -8.73 26.46
N ILE A 155 12.36 -10.05 26.28
CA ILE A 155 11.10 -10.84 26.37
C ILE A 155 10.58 -10.89 27.82
N LYS A 156 11.41 -10.65 28.82
CA LYS A 156 11.01 -10.65 30.24
C LYS A 156 10.34 -9.36 30.71
N LEU A 157 10.31 -8.32 29.89
CA LEU A 157 9.72 -7.01 30.23
C LEU A 157 8.34 -6.78 29.58
N LEU A 158 7.85 -7.73 28.79
CA LEU A 158 6.49 -7.81 28.22
C LEU A 158 5.66 -8.87 28.97
#